data_1c9fbb4f74d7d38b94c756643b0a158a
#
_entry.id   1c9fbb4f74d7d38b94c756643b0a158a
#
_cell.length_a   1.000
_cell.length_b   1.000
_cell.length_c   1.000
_cell.angle_alpha   90.00
_cell.angle_beta   90.00
_cell.angle_gamma   90.00
#
_symmetry.space_group_name_H-M   'P 1'
#
loop_
_entity.id
_entity.type
_entity.pdbx_description
1 polymer ?
#
loop_
_entity_poly.entity_id
_entity_poly.type
_entity_poly.pdbx_seq_one_letter_code
_entity_poly.pdbx_strand_id
1 'polypeptide(L)'
;MGDKTQETLRSGRYAVIRVLGEGAQAATLEAVDKKDGRLVAIKRFRVRGAKSWKEVELAEREARVLASIEHPLMPRYVEHFEEGGELFLVTEKIEGENLLSIRKRGVRTTEAEVVRFLRDAASALDYLHGLNPPVVHRDIKPSNVMRRPDGSYALIDFGSVRDRMKPEGGSTVVGTFGYMAPEQFQGRAMPVSDVYAAGATALSMLTGLEPEDLPHKGLAIDVKASVGAGVSPALVSALSAMLEPDPDKRAVKIGPLLAGIGVFSKAAPAPPSKRDRKREERARHESKKESKREAKEARK
;
A
#
# COMPACT_ATOMS: atom_id res chain seq x y z
N MET A 1 -38.20 12.73 -9.39
CA MET A 1 -36.95 11.95 -9.37
C MET A 1 -36.09 12.49 -10.50
N GLY A 2 -35.12 13.35 -10.16
CA GLY A 2 -34.23 13.90 -11.17
C GLY A 2 -33.32 12.80 -11.71
N ASP A 3 -33.36 12.62 -13.00
CA ASP A 3 -32.46 11.77 -13.78
C ASP A 3 -31.04 12.30 -13.54
N LYS A 4 -30.25 11.62 -12.67
CA LYS A 4 -28.83 11.93 -12.49
C LYS A 4 -28.16 11.47 -13.78
N THR A 5 -27.96 12.40 -14.72
CA THR A 5 -27.21 12.13 -15.95
C THR A 5 -25.89 11.47 -15.54
N GLN A 6 -25.72 10.22 -15.91
CA GLN A 6 -24.50 9.46 -15.62
C GLN A 6 -23.32 10.20 -16.23
N GLU A 7 -22.31 10.52 -15.41
CA GLU A 7 -21.09 11.17 -15.90
C GLU A 7 -20.41 10.27 -16.93
N THR A 8 -20.08 10.85 -18.08
CA THR A 8 -19.36 10.14 -19.14
C THR A 8 -18.11 10.91 -19.52
N LEU A 9 -17.03 10.20 -19.85
CA LEU A 9 -15.74 10.75 -20.23
C LEU A 9 -15.34 10.25 -21.61
N ARG A 10 -14.38 10.94 -22.23
CA ARG A 10 -13.84 10.60 -23.56
C ARG A 10 -14.95 10.51 -24.61
N SER A 11 -15.70 11.63 -24.77
CA SER A 11 -16.82 11.71 -25.73
C SER A 11 -17.83 10.55 -25.55
N GLY A 12 -18.11 10.17 -24.31
CA GLY A 12 -19.11 9.16 -23.94
C GLY A 12 -18.60 7.71 -23.91
N ARG A 13 -17.31 7.44 -24.18
CA ARG A 13 -16.75 6.07 -24.14
C ARG A 13 -16.78 5.49 -22.73
N TYR A 14 -16.38 6.26 -21.72
CA TYR A 14 -16.32 5.77 -20.34
C TYR A 14 -17.55 6.24 -19.58
N ALA A 15 -18.37 5.30 -19.09
CA ALA A 15 -19.50 5.59 -18.22
C ALA A 15 -19.05 5.44 -16.76
N VAL A 16 -18.97 6.54 -16.03
CA VAL A 16 -18.54 6.55 -14.63
C VAL A 16 -19.60 5.88 -13.76
N ILE A 17 -19.16 4.92 -12.92
CA ILE A 17 -20.02 4.20 -11.98
C ILE A 17 -19.97 4.87 -10.61
N ARG A 18 -18.75 5.10 -10.09
CA ARG A 18 -18.51 5.65 -8.74
C ARG A 18 -17.08 6.14 -8.55
N VAL A 19 -16.88 6.91 -7.51
CA VAL A 19 -15.54 7.27 -7.02
C VAL A 19 -15.00 6.10 -6.18
N LEU A 20 -13.79 5.64 -6.49
CA LEU A 20 -13.05 4.63 -5.72
C LEU A 20 -12.23 5.25 -4.60
N GLY A 21 -11.71 6.47 -4.80
CA GLY A 21 -10.93 7.21 -3.82
C GLY A 21 -10.68 8.64 -4.27
N GLU A 22 -10.53 9.54 -3.31
CA GLU A 22 -10.16 10.93 -3.53
C GLU A 22 -8.90 11.26 -2.74
N GLY A 23 -7.93 11.86 -3.43
CA GLY A 23 -6.71 12.43 -2.86
C GLY A 23 -6.62 13.92 -3.12
N ALA A 24 -5.60 14.56 -2.57
CA ALA A 24 -5.36 15.99 -2.73
C ALA A 24 -5.14 16.42 -4.20
N GLN A 25 -4.53 15.57 -5.01
CA GLN A 25 -4.11 15.87 -6.39
C GLN A 25 -4.97 15.16 -7.45
N ALA A 26 -5.57 14.03 -7.11
CA ALA A 26 -6.34 13.22 -8.05
C ALA A 26 -7.51 12.50 -7.39
N ALA A 27 -8.52 12.17 -8.20
CA ALA A 27 -9.60 11.25 -7.84
C ALA A 27 -9.50 10.00 -8.72
N THR A 28 -9.76 8.83 -8.14
CA THR A 28 -9.85 7.57 -8.89
C THR A 28 -11.30 7.17 -9.05
N LEU A 29 -11.72 6.94 -10.28
CA LEU A 29 -13.08 6.60 -10.66
C LEU A 29 -13.14 5.14 -11.14
N GLU A 30 -14.25 4.48 -10.87
CA GLU A 30 -14.63 3.24 -11.54
C GLU A 30 -15.54 3.56 -12.71
N ALA A 31 -15.25 3.03 -13.88
CA ALA A 31 -16.06 3.23 -15.07
C ALA A 31 -16.17 1.94 -15.90
N VAL A 32 -17.21 1.90 -16.77
CA VAL A 32 -17.32 0.90 -17.84
C VAL A 32 -16.77 1.50 -19.12
N ASP A 33 -15.83 0.82 -19.77
CA ASP A 33 -15.48 1.10 -21.16
C ASP A 33 -16.57 0.55 -22.07
N LYS A 34 -17.37 1.43 -22.71
CA LYS A 34 -18.45 1.03 -23.61
C LYS A 34 -17.97 0.34 -24.90
N LYS A 35 -16.66 0.40 -25.18
CA LYS A 35 -16.08 -0.25 -26.34
C LYS A 35 -16.12 -1.77 -26.23
N ASP A 36 -15.88 -2.31 -25.04
CA ASP A 36 -15.78 -3.75 -24.80
C ASP A 36 -16.50 -4.24 -23.52
N GLY A 37 -17.15 -3.34 -22.80
CA GLY A 37 -17.91 -3.63 -21.57
C GLY A 37 -17.04 -3.87 -20.32
N ARG A 38 -15.72 -3.68 -20.39
CA ARG A 38 -14.82 -3.94 -19.26
C ARG A 38 -14.84 -2.83 -18.23
N LEU A 39 -14.59 -3.23 -16.99
CA LEU A 39 -14.36 -2.27 -15.91
C LEU A 39 -12.93 -1.70 -15.99
N VAL A 40 -12.85 -0.37 -15.85
CA VAL A 40 -11.59 0.37 -15.82
C VAL A 40 -11.51 1.23 -14.57
N ALA A 41 -10.28 1.51 -14.14
CA ALA A 41 -9.98 2.54 -13.15
C ALA A 41 -9.46 3.77 -13.89
N ILE A 42 -10.06 4.94 -13.61
CA ILE A 42 -9.69 6.20 -14.25
C ILE A 42 -9.19 7.14 -13.18
N LYS A 43 -7.91 7.51 -13.23
CA LYS A 43 -7.32 8.52 -12.37
C LYS A 43 -7.49 9.89 -13.03
N ARG A 44 -8.29 10.75 -12.41
CA ARG A 44 -8.56 12.13 -12.83
C ARG A 44 -7.62 13.05 -12.08
N PHE A 45 -6.76 13.76 -12.77
CA PHE A 45 -5.85 14.74 -12.19
C PHE A 45 -6.47 16.13 -12.24
N ARG A 46 -6.55 16.79 -11.09
CA ARG A 46 -7.09 18.15 -10.97
C ARG A 46 -6.01 19.16 -11.36
N VAL A 47 -6.11 19.67 -12.57
CA VAL A 47 -5.21 20.71 -13.09
C VAL A 47 -5.75 22.08 -12.69
N ARG A 48 -5.21 22.73 -11.66
CA ARG A 48 -5.65 24.06 -11.22
C ARG A 48 -4.51 25.08 -11.24
N GLY A 49 -4.54 26.02 -12.19
CA GLY A 49 -3.73 27.25 -12.21
C GLY A 49 -2.24 27.06 -12.60
N ALA A 50 -1.38 28.01 -12.24
CA ALA A 50 0.05 28.06 -12.63
C ALA A 50 0.92 26.92 -12.06
N LYS A 51 0.42 26.14 -11.07
CA LYS A 51 1.03 24.89 -10.61
C LYS A 51 0.75 23.70 -11.53
N SER A 52 -0.12 23.88 -12.51
CA SER A 52 -0.68 22.86 -13.38
C SER A 52 0.35 22.13 -14.25
N TRP A 53 1.40 22.81 -14.72
CA TRP A 53 2.43 22.19 -15.56
C TRP A 53 3.17 21.05 -14.88
N LYS A 54 3.47 21.17 -13.59
CA LYS A 54 4.11 20.08 -12.84
C LYS A 54 3.17 18.90 -12.63
N GLU A 55 1.88 19.15 -12.45
CA GLU A 55 0.86 18.11 -12.27
C GLU A 55 0.60 17.40 -13.60
N VAL A 56 0.53 18.12 -14.70
CA VAL A 56 0.44 17.54 -16.07
C VAL A 56 1.66 16.69 -16.38
N GLU A 57 2.88 17.24 -16.15
CA GLU A 57 4.13 16.51 -16.37
C GLU A 57 4.21 15.21 -15.54
N LEU A 58 3.75 15.25 -14.28
CA LEU A 58 3.69 14.06 -13.42
C LEU A 58 2.72 13.02 -13.95
N ALA A 59 1.53 13.45 -14.37
CA ALA A 59 0.50 12.56 -14.89
C ALA A 59 0.88 11.94 -16.24
N GLU A 60 1.47 12.71 -17.16
CA GLU A 60 2.02 12.20 -18.41
C GLU A 60 3.18 11.22 -18.19
N ARG A 61 3.99 11.48 -17.17
CA ARG A 61 5.08 10.58 -16.79
C ARG A 61 4.54 9.27 -16.24
N GLU A 62 3.56 9.30 -15.33
CA GLU A 62 2.86 8.11 -14.84
C GLU A 62 2.29 7.30 -16.00
N ALA A 63 1.63 7.97 -16.93
CA ALA A 63 1.08 7.35 -18.12
C ALA A 63 2.15 6.66 -18.98
N ARG A 64 3.28 7.33 -19.23
CA ARG A 64 4.40 6.75 -20.02
C ARG A 64 5.02 5.54 -19.34
N VAL A 65 5.22 5.60 -18.02
CA VAL A 65 5.75 4.47 -17.25
C VAL A 65 4.78 3.31 -17.28
N LEU A 66 3.50 3.54 -17.00
CA LEU A 66 2.47 2.50 -17.05
C LEU A 66 2.31 1.88 -18.43
N ALA A 67 2.45 2.68 -19.51
CA ALA A 67 2.39 2.17 -20.88
C ALA A 67 3.56 1.22 -21.22
N SER A 68 4.66 1.27 -20.48
CA SER A 68 5.83 0.40 -20.65
C SER A 68 5.84 -0.82 -19.73
N ILE A 69 4.88 -0.93 -18.80
CA ILE A 69 4.81 -2.02 -17.81
C ILE A 69 3.84 -3.09 -18.30
N GLU A 70 4.33 -4.32 -18.39
CA GLU A 70 3.52 -5.53 -18.59
C GLU A 70 3.86 -6.55 -17.49
N HIS A 71 3.04 -6.60 -16.45
CA HIS A 71 3.21 -7.56 -15.38
C HIS A 71 1.85 -7.98 -14.80
N PRO A 72 1.59 -9.26 -14.52
CA PRO A 72 0.27 -9.77 -14.12
C PRO A 72 -0.21 -9.21 -12.76
N LEU A 73 0.71 -8.73 -11.91
CA LEU A 73 0.40 -8.16 -10.60
C LEU A 73 0.38 -6.62 -10.61
N MET A 74 0.19 -6.01 -11.78
CA MET A 74 0.08 -4.57 -11.96
C MET A 74 -1.08 -4.24 -12.90
N PRO A 75 -1.73 -3.07 -12.78
CA PRO A 75 -2.80 -2.68 -13.69
C PRO A 75 -2.23 -2.44 -15.09
N ARG A 76 -2.88 -3.03 -16.10
CA ARG A 76 -2.52 -2.79 -17.49
C ARG A 76 -2.99 -1.40 -17.91
N TYR A 77 -2.10 -0.65 -18.55
CA TYR A 77 -2.42 0.63 -19.18
C TYR A 77 -3.41 0.43 -20.34
N VAL A 78 -4.40 1.34 -20.43
CA VAL A 78 -5.38 1.38 -21.53
C VAL A 78 -5.11 2.59 -22.40
N GLU A 79 -5.24 3.78 -21.86
CA GLU A 79 -4.93 5.05 -22.52
C GLU A 79 -4.80 6.19 -21.50
N HIS A 80 -4.39 7.36 -21.97
CA HIS A 80 -4.57 8.61 -21.28
C HIS A 80 -5.11 9.66 -22.24
N PHE A 81 -5.82 10.66 -21.72
CA PHE A 81 -6.41 11.72 -22.52
C PHE A 81 -6.63 12.99 -21.68
N GLU A 82 -6.78 14.10 -22.37
CA GLU A 82 -7.19 15.38 -21.78
C GLU A 82 -8.65 15.68 -22.19
N GLU A 83 -9.46 16.11 -21.26
CA GLU A 83 -10.84 16.54 -21.48
C GLU A 83 -11.25 17.58 -20.45
N GLY A 84 -11.82 18.70 -20.90
CA GLY A 84 -12.27 19.78 -20.00
C GLY A 84 -11.15 20.46 -19.20
N GLY A 85 -9.89 20.38 -19.66
CA GLY A 85 -8.72 20.89 -18.93
C GLY A 85 -8.26 20.02 -17.76
N GLU A 86 -8.74 18.77 -17.68
CA GLU A 86 -8.30 17.77 -16.75
C GLU A 86 -7.60 16.63 -17.50
N LEU A 87 -6.63 16.00 -16.88
CA LEU A 87 -5.93 14.83 -17.43
C LEU A 87 -6.47 13.55 -16.81
N PHE A 88 -6.69 12.55 -17.65
CA PHE A 88 -7.22 11.25 -17.28
C PHE A 88 -6.26 10.14 -17.67
N LEU A 89 -5.96 9.26 -16.74
CA LEU A 89 -5.20 8.04 -16.95
C LEU A 89 -6.11 6.84 -16.73
N VAL A 90 -6.25 6.01 -17.76
CA VAL A 90 -7.13 4.84 -17.76
C VAL A 90 -6.29 3.56 -17.68
N THR A 91 -6.60 2.75 -16.71
CA THR A 91 -6.01 1.41 -16.54
C THR A 91 -7.08 0.35 -16.39
N GLU A 92 -6.73 -0.91 -16.65
CA GLU A 92 -7.57 -2.02 -16.27
C GLU A 92 -7.85 -1.98 -14.77
N LYS A 93 -9.11 -2.19 -14.38
CA LYS A 93 -9.45 -2.26 -12.96
C LYS A 93 -9.00 -3.58 -12.37
N ILE A 94 -8.14 -3.52 -11.37
CA ILE A 94 -7.79 -4.69 -10.57
C ILE A 94 -8.97 -5.05 -9.66
N GLU A 95 -9.50 -6.27 -9.82
CA GLU A 95 -10.53 -6.79 -8.95
C GLU A 95 -9.98 -7.14 -7.56
N GLY A 96 -10.79 -6.93 -6.53
CA GLY A 96 -10.42 -7.24 -5.15
C GLY A 96 -10.62 -6.07 -4.19
N GLU A 97 -9.94 -6.12 -3.08
CA GLU A 97 -10.01 -5.12 -2.01
C GLU A 97 -8.59 -4.71 -1.59
N ASN A 98 -8.37 -3.41 -1.34
CA ASN A 98 -7.07 -2.95 -0.87
C ASN A 98 -6.84 -3.33 0.60
N LEU A 99 -5.57 -3.50 0.97
CA LEU A 99 -5.19 -3.93 2.32
C LEU A 99 -5.62 -2.93 3.40
N LEU A 100 -5.71 -1.65 3.09
CA LEU A 100 -6.20 -0.62 4.05
C LEU A 100 -7.66 -0.87 4.41
N SER A 101 -8.52 -1.19 3.43
CA SER A 101 -9.92 -1.51 3.66
C SER A 101 -10.08 -2.79 4.47
N ILE A 102 -9.30 -3.83 4.16
CA ILE A 102 -9.26 -5.09 4.91
C ILE A 102 -8.89 -4.83 6.37
N ARG A 103 -7.83 -4.04 6.60
CA ARG A 103 -7.37 -3.65 7.94
C ARG A 103 -8.43 -2.85 8.72
N LYS A 104 -9.06 -1.86 8.08
CA LYS A 104 -10.12 -1.03 8.70
C LYS A 104 -11.32 -1.85 9.18
N ARG A 105 -11.61 -2.99 8.55
CA ARG A 105 -12.64 -3.94 9.01
C ARG A 105 -12.17 -4.83 10.16
N GLY A 106 -10.93 -4.69 10.63
CA GLY A 106 -10.36 -5.49 11.71
C GLY A 106 -10.08 -6.94 11.32
N VAL A 107 -9.97 -7.24 10.03
CA VAL A 107 -9.60 -8.57 9.54
C VAL A 107 -8.12 -8.81 9.83
N ARG A 108 -7.82 -9.86 10.58
CA ARG A 108 -6.44 -10.25 10.87
C ARG A 108 -5.85 -11.01 9.68
N THR A 109 -4.66 -10.62 9.28
CA THR A 109 -3.91 -11.28 8.23
C THR A 109 -3.05 -12.39 8.84
N THR A 110 -3.03 -13.55 8.22
CA THR A 110 -2.20 -14.70 8.62
C THR A 110 -0.76 -14.53 8.11
N GLU A 111 0.21 -15.20 8.76
CA GLU A 111 1.59 -15.24 8.27
C GLU A 111 1.67 -15.76 6.82
N ALA A 112 0.89 -16.77 6.48
CA ALA A 112 0.83 -17.32 5.12
C ALA A 112 0.39 -16.28 4.07
N GLU A 113 -0.58 -15.43 4.40
CA GLU A 113 -1.03 -14.34 3.54
C GLU A 113 0.06 -13.26 3.39
N VAL A 114 0.77 -12.94 4.47
CA VAL A 114 1.91 -12.00 4.42
C VAL A 114 3.05 -12.54 3.57
N VAL A 115 3.41 -13.81 3.73
CA VAL A 115 4.44 -14.46 2.89
C VAL A 115 4.01 -14.47 1.42
N ARG A 116 2.72 -14.70 1.14
CA ARG A 116 2.20 -14.62 -0.23
C ARG A 116 2.32 -13.19 -0.79
N PHE A 117 1.90 -12.18 -0.02
CA PHE A 117 2.08 -10.78 -0.40
C PHE A 117 3.56 -10.47 -0.72
N LEU A 118 4.48 -10.88 0.15
CA LEU A 118 5.90 -10.63 -0.06
C LEU A 118 6.46 -11.33 -1.30
N ARG A 119 5.98 -12.54 -1.64
CA ARG A 119 6.34 -13.23 -2.90
C ARG A 119 5.82 -12.49 -4.12
N ASP A 120 4.59 -12.06 -4.09
CA ASP A 120 3.97 -11.30 -5.18
C ASP A 120 4.65 -9.94 -5.35
N ALA A 121 4.95 -9.25 -4.24
CA ALA A 121 5.72 -8.00 -4.25
C ALA A 121 7.15 -8.22 -4.77
N ALA A 122 7.81 -9.32 -4.40
CA ALA A 122 9.14 -9.67 -4.93
C ALA A 122 9.12 -9.81 -6.45
N SER A 123 8.14 -10.53 -7.01
CA SER A 123 7.97 -10.70 -8.45
C SER A 123 7.76 -9.35 -9.16
N ALA A 124 6.87 -8.52 -8.62
CA ALA A 124 6.56 -7.21 -9.17
C ALA A 124 7.77 -6.26 -9.12
N LEU A 125 8.46 -6.20 -7.97
CA LEU A 125 9.61 -5.31 -7.78
C LEU A 125 10.85 -5.78 -8.55
N ASP A 126 11.12 -7.07 -8.62
CA ASP A 126 12.21 -7.60 -9.45
C ASP A 126 12.02 -7.23 -10.92
N TYR A 127 10.76 -7.26 -11.42
CA TYR A 127 10.44 -6.81 -12.76
C TYR A 127 10.68 -5.30 -12.93
N LEU A 128 10.13 -4.45 -12.05
CA LEU A 128 10.28 -2.99 -12.14
C LEU A 128 11.75 -2.55 -12.06
N HIS A 129 12.47 -3.10 -11.10
CA HIS A 129 13.88 -2.76 -10.87
C HIS A 129 14.80 -3.31 -11.96
N GLY A 130 14.35 -4.34 -12.69
CA GLY A 130 15.06 -4.91 -13.85
C GLY A 130 14.86 -4.14 -15.16
N LEU A 131 13.95 -3.17 -15.21
CA LEU A 131 13.75 -2.32 -16.40
C LEU A 131 14.97 -1.39 -16.62
N ASN A 132 15.10 -0.90 -17.84
CA ASN A 132 16.17 0.05 -18.19
C ASN A 132 15.56 1.35 -18.76
N PRO A 133 15.58 2.47 -18.01
CA PRO A 133 16.10 2.61 -16.63
C PRO A 133 15.21 1.87 -15.60
N PRO A 134 15.76 1.54 -14.42
CA PRO A 134 14.99 0.96 -13.33
C PRO A 134 13.85 1.86 -12.88
N VAL A 135 12.67 1.27 -12.72
CA VAL A 135 11.47 1.94 -12.21
C VAL A 135 11.34 1.67 -10.71
N VAL A 136 11.19 2.73 -9.92
CA VAL A 136 10.98 2.65 -8.47
C VAL A 136 9.54 3.08 -8.17
N HIS A 137 8.78 2.27 -7.44
CA HIS A 137 7.36 2.50 -7.16
C HIS A 137 7.13 3.66 -6.18
N ARG A 138 7.91 3.72 -5.08
CA ARG A 138 7.99 4.79 -4.05
C ARG A 138 6.82 4.97 -3.11
N ASP A 139 5.67 4.34 -3.36
CA ASP A 139 4.48 4.50 -2.53
C ASP A 139 3.76 3.16 -2.29
N ILE A 140 4.54 2.13 -1.91
CA ILE A 140 3.98 0.84 -1.49
C ILE A 140 3.44 0.98 -0.07
N LYS A 141 2.13 0.80 0.09
CA LYS A 141 1.40 0.91 1.34
C LYS A 141 0.06 0.17 1.25
N PRO A 142 -0.63 -0.08 2.35
CA PRO A 142 -1.87 -0.85 2.33
C PRO A 142 -2.96 -0.35 1.38
N SER A 143 -3.06 0.96 1.13
CA SER A 143 -4.04 1.50 0.17
C SER A 143 -3.70 1.20 -1.29
N ASN A 144 -2.41 0.96 -1.59
CA ASN A 144 -1.89 0.76 -2.93
C ASN A 144 -1.57 -0.72 -3.24
N VAL A 145 -2.02 -1.64 -2.38
CA VAL A 145 -1.92 -3.09 -2.56
C VAL A 145 -3.32 -3.68 -2.59
N MET A 146 -3.68 -4.35 -3.69
CA MET A 146 -4.97 -5.02 -3.88
C MET A 146 -4.82 -6.52 -3.61
N ARG A 147 -5.63 -7.06 -2.70
CA ARG A 147 -5.83 -8.51 -2.55
C ARG A 147 -6.91 -8.95 -3.54
N ARG A 148 -6.54 -9.79 -4.49
CA ARG A 148 -7.44 -10.34 -5.51
C ARG A 148 -8.28 -11.51 -4.98
N PRO A 149 -9.38 -11.88 -5.66
CA PRO A 149 -10.21 -13.03 -5.28
C PRO A 149 -9.45 -14.37 -5.21
N ASP A 150 -8.43 -14.55 -6.06
CA ASP A 150 -7.54 -15.74 -6.05
C ASP A 150 -6.51 -15.72 -4.92
N GLY A 151 -6.52 -14.66 -4.08
CA GLY A 151 -5.62 -14.44 -2.97
C GLY A 151 -4.25 -13.90 -3.38
N SER A 152 -3.98 -13.60 -4.66
CA SER A 152 -2.78 -12.88 -5.08
C SER A 152 -2.85 -11.39 -4.72
N TYR A 153 -1.68 -10.74 -4.71
CA TYR A 153 -1.58 -9.31 -4.38
C TYR A 153 -1.02 -8.53 -5.56
N ALA A 154 -1.71 -7.46 -5.95
CA ALA A 154 -1.30 -6.57 -7.02
C ALA A 154 -0.92 -5.19 -6.48
N LEU A 155 0.14 -4.60 -7.02
CA LEU A 155 0.53 -3.21 -6.76
C LEU A 155 -0.22 -2.28 -7.68
N ILE A 156 -0.82 -1.23 -7.11
CA ILE A 156 -1.54 -0.20 -7.85
C ILE A 156 -0.99 1.19 -7.52
N ASP A 157 -1.35 2.18 -8.31
CA ASP A 157 -0.99 3.59 -8.13
C ASP A 157 0.51 3.90 -8.32
N PHE A 158 0.85 4.21 -9.55
CA PHE A 158 2.21 4.57 -9.98
C PHE A 158 2.47 6.10 -9.98
N GLY A 159 1.59 6.89 -9.33
CA GLY A 159 1.68 8.37 -9.31
C GLY A 159 2.93 8.93 -8.65
N SER A 160 3.66 8.11 -7.92
CA SER A 160 4.92 8.49 -7.27
C SER A 160 6.17 8.05 -8.03
N VAL A 161 6.00 7.38 -9.17
CA VAL A 161 7.12 6.85 -9.96
C VAL A 161 7.93 7.97 -10.56
N ARG A 162 9.26 7.93 -10.38
CA ARG A 162 10.21 8.83 -11.05
C ARG A 162 11.18 8.04 -11.92
N ASP A 163 11.39 8.55 -13.13
CA ASP A 163 12.51 8.14 -13.96
C ASP A 163 13.82 8.69 -13.35
N ARG A 164 14.83 7.83 -13.22
CA ARG A 164 16.10 8.16 -12.56
C ARG A 164 16.96 9.17 -13.37
N MET A 165 16.55 9.50 -14.60
CA MET A 165 17.39 10.24 -15.55
C MET A 165 17.43 11.76 -15.40
N LYS A 166 16.69 12.36 -14.46
CA LYS A 166 16.80 13.80 -14.22
C LYS A 166 16.99 14.12 -12.74
N PRO A 167 18.21 14.46 -12.30
CA PRO A 167 18.44 15.14 -11.04
C PRO A 167 18.09 16.63 -11.24
N GLU A 168 16.80 16.97 -11.29
CA GLU A 168 16.40 18.37 -11.20
C GLU A 168 16.11 18.71 -9.76
N GLY A 169 16.82 19.74 -9.28
CA GLY A 169 16.73 20.28 -7.94
C GLY A 169 15.31 20.62 -7.52
N GLY A 170 14.86 19.96 -6.49
CA GLY A 170 13.56 20.14 -5.88
C GLY A 170 13.15 18.82 -5.23
N SER A 171 13.69 18.56 -4.04
CA SER A 171 13.31 17.39 -3.24
C SER A 171 11.85 17.52 -2.81
N THR A 172 10.94 16.96 -3.61
CA THR A 172 9.57 16.77 -3.14
C THR A 172 9.55 15.44 -2.39
N VAL A 173 9.39 15.50 -1.08
CA VAL A 173 9.13 14.33 -0.25
C VAL A 173 7.78 13.77 -0.68
N VAL A 174 7.78 12.60 -1.33
CA VAL A 174 6.58 11.92 -1.80
C VAL A 174 6.54 10.55 -1.16
N GLY A 175 5.47 10.25 -0.44
CA GLY A 175 5.22 8.98 0.22
C GLY A 175 4.34 9.18 1.46
N THR A 176 3.90 8.06 2.03
CA THR A 176 3.09 8.06 3.26
C THR A 176 4.02 7.81 4.45
N PHE A 177 3.92 8.70 5.45
CA PHE A 177 4.70 8.58 6.69
C PHE A 177 4.60 7.14 7.24
N GLY A 178 5.69 6.62 7.81
CA GLY A 178 5.75 5.26 8.33
C GLY A 178 6.09 4.17 7.29
N TYR A 179 5.59 4.27 6.06
CA TYR A 179 5.91 3.32 4.98
C TYR A 179 7.10 3.77 4.13
N MET A 180 7.46 5.03 4.19
CA MET A 180 8.54 5.63 3.43
C MET A 180 9.89 5.27 4.03
N ALA A 181 10.83 4.81 3.20
CA ALA A 181 12.19 4.54 3.62
C ALA A 181 12.94 5.84 4.00
N PRO A 182 13.84 5.81 5.01
CA PRO A 182 14.53 7.01 5.51
C PRO A 182 15.23 7.84 4.45
N GLU A 183 15.85 7.21 3.45
CA GLU A 183 16.53 7.90 2.35
C GLU A 183 15.57 8.68 1.42
N GLN A 184 14.29 8.30 1.37
CA GLN A 184 13.29 9.01 0.57
C GLN A 184 12.99 10.41 1.14
N PHE A 185 13.13 10.63 2.46
CA PHE A 185 13.01 11.97 3.06
C PHE A 185 14.10 12.92 2.57
N GLN A 186 15.22 12.38 2.09
CA GLN A 186 16.30 13.13 1.46
C GLN A 186 16.12 13.27 -0.07
N GLY A 187 14.96 12.84 -0.61
CA GLY A 187 14.71 12.82 -2.05
C GLY A 187 15.44 11.71 -2.82
N ARG A 188 16.05 10.75 -2.11
CA ARG A 188 16.88 9.66 -2.67
C ARG A 188 16.11 8.36 -2.72
N ALA A 189 15.11 8.25 -3.58
CA ALA A 189 14.43 6.97 -3.77
C ALA A 189 15.26 6.02 -4.64
N MET A 190 15.39 4.78 -4.19
CA MET A 190 16.18 3.70 -4.81
C MET A 190 15.36 2.40 -4.85
N PRO A 191 15.74 1.38 -5.64
CA PRO A 191 15.08 0.09 -5.62
C PRO A 191 14.90 -0.51 -4.21
N VAL A 192 15.90 -0.38 -3.35
CA VAL A 192 15.82 -0.85 -1.96
C VAL A 192 14.82 -0.06 -1.09
N SER A 193 14.40 1.13 -1.51
CA SER A 193 13.34 1.88 -0.83
C SER A 193 11.99 1.17 -0.95
N ASP A 194 11.70 0.54 -2.11
CA ASP A 194 10.50 -0.27 -2.30
C ASP A 194 10.54 -1.54 -1.45
N VAL A 195 11.73 -2.12 -1.22
CA VAL A 195 11.90 -3.26 -0.31
C VAL A 195 11.52 -2.88 1.12
N TYR A 196 11.96 -1.70 1.59
CA TYR A 196 11.54 -1.18 2.90
C TYR A 196 10.02 -1.00 2.98
N ALA A 197 9.43 -0.35 2.00
CA ALA A 197 8.00 -0.08 1.97
C ALA A 197 7.14 -1.36 1.93
N ALA A 198 7.59 -2.39 1.20
CA ALA A 198 6.97 -3.72 1.21
C ALA A 198 7.09 -4.39 2.59
N GLY A 199 8.25 -4.27 3.26
CA GLY A 199 8.45 -4.75 4.64
C GLY A 199 7.53 -4.05 5.64
N ALA A 200 7.42 -2.71 5.57
CA ALA A 200 6.53 -1.93 6.41
C ALA A 200 5.04 -2.28 6.19
N THR A 201 4.66 -2.49 4.93
CA THR A 201 3.31 -2.96 4.57
C THR A 201 3.04 -4.36 5.14
N ALA A 202 3.97 -5.30 5.01
CA ALA A 202 3.87 -6.64 5.56
C ALA A 202 3.74 -6.63 7.08
N LEU A 203 4.51 -5.78 7.76
CA LEU A 203 4.45 -5.62 9.21
C LEU A 203 3.10 -5.02 9.65
N SER A 204 2.58 -4.03 8.92
CA SER A 204 1.24 -3.49 9.14
C SER A 204 0.13 -4.54 8.92
N MET A 205 0.30 -5.46 7.97
CA MET A 205 -0.63 -6.59 7.77
C MET A 205 -0.67 -7.52 8.99
N LEU A 206 0.50 -7.83 9.58
CA LEU A 206 0.61 -8.71 10.76
C LEU A 206 0.05 -8.08 12.03
N THR A 207 0.36 -6.80 12.24
CA THR A 207 0.06 -6.10 13.49
C THR A 207 -1.30 -5.42 13.49
N GLY A 208 -1.78 -5.00 12.31
CA GLY A 208 -2.94 -4.14 12.15
C GLY A 208 -2.68 -2.68 12.50
N LEU A 209 -1.43 -2.31 12.84
CA LEU A 209 -1.02 -0.97 13.23
C LEU A 209 -0.31 -0.24 12.09
N GLU A 210 -0.25 1.08 12.19
CA GLU A 210 0.62 1.87 11.33
C GLU A 210 2.09 1.68 11.77
N PRO A 211 3.07 1.72 10.85
CA PRO A 211 4.47 1.52 11.22
C PRO A 211 5.00 2.53 12.25
N GLU A 212 4.47 3.74 12.26
CA GLU A 212 4.82 4.81 13.22
C GLU A 212 4.35 4.52 14.65
N ASP A 213 3.31 3.70 14.81
CA ASP A 213 2.77 3.29 16.12
C ASP A 213 3.48 2.06 16.71
N LEU A 214 4.42 1.47 15.95
CA LEU A 214 5.15 0.28 16.38
C LEU A 214 6.35 0.63 17.27
N PRO A 215 6.84 -0.33 18.08
CA PRO A 215 8.08 -0.14 18.85
C PRO A 215 9.29 0.15 17.93
N HIS A 216 10.10 1.14 18.34
CA HIS A 216 11.31 1.54 17.61
C HIS A 216 12.56 1.43 18.49
N LYS A 217 13.70 1.18 17.84
CA LYS A 217 15.06 1.29 18.39
C LYS A 217 15.85 2.29 17.55
N GLY A 218 15.91 3.54 17.98
CA GLY A 218 16.44 4.63 17.17
C GLY A 218 15.55 4.86 15.93
N LEU A 219 16.13 4.81 14.72
CA LEU A 219 15.39 4.93 13.46
C LEU A 219 14.80 3.60 12.97
N ALA A 220 15.19 2.47 13.56
CA ALA A 220 14.73 1.15 13.15
C ALA A 220 13.43 0.77 13.85
N ILE A 221 12.50 0.15 13.13
CA ILE A 221 11.35 -0.52 13.72
C ILE A 221 11.84 -1.81 14.41
N ASP A 222 11.51 -2.00 15.69
CA ASP A 222 11.76 -3.26 16.39
C ASP A 222 10.76 -4.32 15.98
N VAL A 223 11.03 -5.02 14.87
CA VAL A 223 10.16 -6.04 14.30
C VAL A 223 9.81 -7.11 15.33
N LYS A 224 10.80 -7.57 16.11
CA LYS A 224 10.61 -8.63 17.11
C LYS A 224 9.65 -8.19 18.23
N ALA A 225 9.75 -6.96 18.66
CA ALA A 225 8.84 -6.40 19.67
C ALA A 225 7.45 -6.08 19.12
N SER A 226 7.36 -5.84 17.81
CA SER A 226 6.11 -5.47 17.12
C SER A 226 5.19 -6.65 16.87
N VAL A 227 5.72 -7.86 16.68
CA VAL A 227 4.94 -9.05 16.34
C VAL A 227 4.78 -9.98 17.54
N GLY A 228 3.65 -10.68 17.61
CA GLY A 228 3.40 -11.66 18.65
C GLY A 228 4.18 -12.96 18.46
N ALA A 229 4.16 -13.82 19.48
CA ALA A 229 4.85 -15.12 19.49
C ALA A 229 4.38 -16.11 18.39
N GLY A 230 3.30 -15.77 17.67
CA GLY A 230 2.75 -16.63 16.59
C GLY A 230 3.41 -16.44 15.22
N VAL A 231 4.34 -15.49 15.09
CA VAL A 231 5.08 -15.23 13.84
C VAL A 231 6.41 -15.97 13.85
N SER A 232 6.73 -16.66 12.75
CA SER A 232 7.94 -17.48 12.66
C SER A 232 9.21 -16.63 12.77
N PRO A 233 10.28 -17.15 13.42
CA PRO A 233 11.57 -16.46 13.50
C PRO A 233 12.14 -16.13 12.11
N ALA A 234 11.88 -16.97 11.11
CA ALA A 234 12.33 -16.76 9.75
C ALA A 234 11.69 -15.52 9.11
N LEU A 235 10.36 -15.33 9.29
CA LEU A 235 9.68 -14.13 8.81
C LEU A 235 10.12 -12.88 9.59
N VAL A 236 10.31 -12.98 10.90
CA VAL A 236 10.86 -11.87 11.70
C VAL A 236 12.23 -11.44 11.18
N SER A 237 13.11 -12.40 10.88
CA SER A 237 14.45 -12.12 10.32
C SER A 237 14.36 -11.46 8.94
N ALA A 238 13.48 -11.97 8.06
CA ALA A 238 13.25 -11.41 6.73
C ALA A 238 12.75 -9.96 6.81
N LEU A 239 11.73 -9.69 7.64
CA LEU A 239 11.20 -8.34 7.83
C LEU A 239 12.25 -7.40 8.44
N SER A 240 13.08 -7.87 9.39
CA SER A 240 14.14 -7.06 9.96
C SER A 240 15.19 -6.66 8.91
N ALA A 241 15.55 -7.56 8.00
CA ALA A 241 16.47 -7.26 6.90
C ALA A 241 15.88 -6.30 5.85
N MET A 242 14.55 -6.33 5.65
CA MET A 242 13.84 -5.41 4.75
C MET A 242 13.69 -4.02 5.37
N LEU A 243 13.50 -3.94 6.69
CA LEU A 243 13.26 -2.71 7.44
C LEU A 243 14.53 -2.07 8.01
N GLU A 244 15.71 -2.52 7.58
CA GLU A 244 16.99 -1.89 7.91
C GLU A 244 16.98 -0.42 7.46
N PRO A 245 17.17 0.55 8.36
CA PRO A 245 17.13 1.97 8.00
C PRO A 245 18.23 2.40 7.04
N ASP A 246 19.42 1.81 7.18
CA ASP A 246 20.57 2.09 6.31
C ASP A 246 20.39 1.36 4.96
N PRO A 247 20.18 2.09 3.83
CA PRO A 247 19.93 1.45 2.54
C PRO A 247 21.08 0.58 2.05
N ASP A 248 22.31 0.83 2.49
CA ASP A 248 23.50 0.07 2.08
C ASP A 248 23.60 -1.28 2.82
N LYS A 249 22.90 -1.42 3.96
CA LYS A 249 22.81 -2.66 4.75
C LYS A 249 21.50 -3.41 4.52
N ARG A 250 20.52 -2.73 3.94
CA ARG A 250 19.20 -3.30 3.66
C ARG A 250 19.27 -4.39 2.62
N ALA A 251 18.41 -5.41 2.75
CA ALA A 251 18.26 -6.43 1.74
C ALA A 251 17.91 -5.81 0.37
N VAL A 252 18.65 -6.22 -0.66
CA VAL A 252 18.46 -5.70 -2.03
C VAL A 252 17.25 -6.33 -2.70
N LYS A 253 16.93 -7.59 -2.35
CA LYS A 253 15.82 -8.38 -2.94
C LYS A 253 15.03 -9.10 -1.86
N ILE A 254 13.73 -9.19 -2.06
CA ILE A 254 12.82 -9.89 -1.13
C ILE A 254 12.89 -11.41 -1.32
N GLY A 255 12.92 -11.89 -2.56
CA GLY A 255 12.85 -13.33 -2.90
C GLY A 255 13.82 -14.22 -2.08
N PRO A 256 15.11 -13.91 -2.02
CA PRO A 256 16.07 -14.69 -1.23
C PRO A 256 15.74 -14.78 0.26
N LEU A 257 15.15 -13.74 0.85
CA LEU A 257 14.76 -13.72 2.27
C LEU A 257 13.63 -14.70 2.58
N LEU A 258 12.81 -15.03 1.57
CA LEU A 258 11.67 -15.94 1.70
C LEU A 258 12.04 -17.39 1.36
N ALA A 259 13.31 -17.67 0.99
CA ALA A 259 13.77 -19.01 0.73
C ALA A 259 13.65 -19.86 2.02
N GLY A 260 12.93 -20.97 1.95
CA GLY A 260 12.70 -21.85 3.11
C GLY A 260 11.58 -21.41 4.06
N ILE A 261 10.93 -20.25 3.87
CA ILE A 261 9.68 -19.93 4.58
C ILE A 261 8.55 -20.70 3.90
N GLY A 262 8.20 -21.87 4.46
CA GLY A 262 7.07 -22.67 4.00
C GLY A 262 5.75 -21.95 4.26
N VAL A 263 4.76 -22.13 3.38
CA VAL A 263 3.38 -21.68 3.64
C VAL A 263 2.77 -22.68 4.62
N PHE A 264 3.11 -22.56 5.91
CA PHE A 264 2.41 -23.32 6.94
C PHE A 264 1.06 -22.64 7.16
N SER A 265 0.01 -23.22 6.60
CA SER A 265 -1.37 -22.88 6.91
C SER A 265 -1.70 -23.33 8.34
N LYS A 266 -1.24 -22.56 9.33
CA LYS A 266 -1.88 -22.60 10.63
C LYS A 266 -3.06 -21.64 10.55
N ALA A 267 -4.27 -22.18 10.50
CA ALA A 267 -5.49 -21.38 10.54
C ALA A 267 -5.38 -20.33 11.65
N ALA A 268 -5.65 -19.07 11.30
CA ALA A 268 -5.73 -18.02 12.30
C ALA A 268 -6.68 -18.47 13.43
N PRO A 269 -6.35 -18.22 14.71
CA PRO A 269 -7.28 -18.49 15.78
C PRO A 269 -8.59 -17.76 15.51
N ALA A 270 -9.70 -18.48 15.62
CA ALA A 270 -11.02 -17.94 15.40
C ALA A 270 -11.19 -16.63 16.21
N PRO A 271 -11.86 -15.60 15.66
CA PRO A 271 -12.08 -14.37 16.40
C PRO A 271 -12.76 -14.70 17.74
N PRO A 272 -12.36 -14.02 18.83
CA PRO A 272 -12.90 -14.30 20.15
C PRO A 272 -14.42 -14.23 20.10
N SER A 273 -15.08 -15.27 20.61
CA SER A 273 -16.52 -15.38 20.64
C SER A 273 -17.13 -14.18 21.40
N LYS A 274 -18.42 -13.90 21.18
CA LYS A 274 -19.11 -12.87 21.98
C LYS A 274 -18.97 -13.10 23.51
N ARG A 275 -18.77 -14.35 23.92
CA ARG A 275 -18.51 -14.74 25.31
C ARG A 275 -17.12 -14.31 25.79
N ASP A 276 -16.09 -14.45 24.94
CA ASP A 276 -14.71 -14.11 25.28
C ASP A 276 -14.54 -12.59 25.35
N ARG A 277 -15.14 -11.83 24.42
CA ARG A 277 -15.16 -10.36 24.48
C ARG A 277 -15.81 -9.85 25.77
N LYS A 278 -16.92 -10.47 26.18
CA LYS A 278 -17.62 -10.09 27.43
C LYS A 278 -16.83 -10.45 28.68
N ARG A 279 -15.99 -11.46 28.61
CA ARG A 279 -15.07 -11.89 29.68
C ARG A 279 -13.88 -10.96 29.80
N GLU A 280 -13.30 -10.54 28.68
CA GLU A 280 -12.22 -9.53 28.64
C GLU A 280 -12.69 -8.14 29.10
N GLU A 281 -13.90 -7.71 28.71
CA GLU A 281 -14.49 -6.46 29.20
C GLU A 281 -14.71 -6.48 30.72
N ARG A 282 -15.19 -7.60 31.27
CA ARG A 282 -15.36 -7.78 32.72
C ARG A 282 -14.01 -7.76 33.44
N ALA A 283 -13.01 -8.45 32.94
CA ALA A 283 -11.67 -8.47 33.52
C ALA A 283 -11.02 -7.06 33.49
N ARG A 284 -11.18 -6.30 32.41
CA ARG A 284 -10.75 -4.89 32.35
C ARG A 284 -11.48 -3.97 33.33
N HIS A 285 -12.77 -4.23 33.57
CA HIS A 285 -13.57 -3.45 34.54
C HIS A 285 -13.16 -3.75 35.99
N GLU A 286 -12.86 -5.01 36.30
CA GLU A 286 -12.39 -5.45 37.62
C GLU A 286 -10.99 -4.90 37.91
N SER A 287 -10.07 -5.02 36.99
CA SER A 287 -8.71 -4.44 37.11
C SER A 287 -8.73 -2.91 37.31
N LYS A 288 -9.62 -2.19 36.59
CA LYS A 288 -9.81 -0.75 36.80
C LYS A 288 -10.43 -0.40 38.18
N LYS A 289 -11.28 -1.27 38.72
CA LYS A 289 -11.84 -1.06 40.08
C LYS A 289 -10.79 -1.32 41.17
N GLU A 290 -9.95 -2.33 40.95
CA GLU A 290 -8.87 -2.70 41.87
C GLU A 290 -7.80 -1.61 41.91
N SER A 291 -7.33 -1.11 40.78
CA SER A 291 -6.40 0.04 40.73
C SER A 291 -6.95 1.33 41.38
N LYS A 292 -8.27 1.56 41.27
CA LYS A 292 -8.90 2.72 41.92
C LYS A 292 -9.04 2.53 43.44
N ARG A 293 -9.17 1.29 43.94
CA ARG A 293 -9.18 0.98 45.36
C ARG A 293 -7.79 1.17 45.98
N GLU A 294 -6.76 0.60 45.34
CA GLU A 294 -5.36 0.75 45.77
C GLU A 294 -4.93 2.21 45.79
N ALA A 295 -5.28 3.01 44.76
CA ALA A 295 -4.99 4.44 44.71
C ALA A 295 -5.72 5.26 45.79
N LYS A 296 -6.87 4.77 46.30
CA LYS A 296 -7.64 5.40 47.35
C LYS A 296 -7.12 5.04 48.77
N GLU A 297 -6.57 3.81 48.92
CA GLU A 297 -5.91 3.37 50.16
C GLU A 297 -4.53 4.03 50.34
N ALA A 298 -3.79 4.21 49.28
CA ALA A 298 -2.49 4.90 49.29
C ALA A 298 -2.57 6.42 49.58
N ARG A 299 -3.79 7.00 49.59
CA ARG A 299 -4.03 8.42 49.93
C ARG A 299 -4.60 8.66 51.35
N LYS A 300 -4.74 7.58 52.13
CA LYS A 300 -5.09 7.67 53.57
C LYS A 300 -3.86 7.41 54.44
#